data_e89c5670d5e6bf83a33ab5dbb8c89b49
#
_entry.id   e89c5670d5e6bf83a33ab5dbb8c89b49
#
_cell.length_a   1.000
_cell.length_b   1.000
_cell.length_c   1.000
_cell.angle_alpha   90.00
_cell.angle_beta   90.00
_cell.angle_gamma   90.00
#
_symmetry.space_group_name_H-M   'P 1'
#
loop_
_entity.id
_entity.type
_entity.pdbx_description
1 polymer ?
#
loop_
_entity_poly.entity_id
_entity_poly.type
_entity_poly.pdbx_seq_one_letter_code
_entity_poly.pdbx_strand_id
1 'polypeptide(L)'
;LYIEDQVWPTVALKKLVQDKVTVTQEDMDKGFEANFGPRVEVLVIVSNDHRSALKVWNLASANPTPEYFGKLANQYSIEPASKNNFGAVPPIQKHGGQPDLEKEAFNLQANELSKVVQMGEYWVTMLCLGRTEPVVSDFDAVKEELQKNILEKKLNIEMAQAFQTLRKDSQIDNFLNGTSQPGASAMRSARQQNTNHSSTPSNFK
;
A
#
# COMPACT_ATOMS: atom_id res chain seq x y z
N LEU A 1 22.86 -19.42 -15.99
CA LEU A 1 22.68 -19.01 -14.57
C LEU A 1 21.81 -17.76 -14.47
N TYR A 2 22.26 -16.55 -14.87
CA TYR A 2 21.45 -15.34 -14.74
C TYR A 2 20.11 -15.38 -15.52
N ILE A 3 20.13 -15.87 -16.75
CA ILE A 3 18.93 -15.99 -17.60
C ILE A 3 17.97 -17.03 -17.01
N GLU A 4 18.46 -18.17 -16.55
CA GLU A 4 17.65 -19.25 -16.00
C GLU A 4 17.07 -18.89 -14.63
N ASP A 5 17.86 -18.23 -13.77
CA ASP A 5 17.49 -17.97 -12.38
C ASP A 5 16.67 -16.69 -12.20
N GLN A 6 16.85 -15.69 -13.08
CA GLN A 6 16.24 -14.38 -12.93
C GLN A 6 15.24 -14.06 -14.05
N VAL A 7 15.60 -14.33 -15.31
CA VAL A 7 14.78 -13.90 -16.46
C VAL A 7 13.64 -14.87 -16.74
N TRP A 8 13.90 -16.16 -16.77
CA TRP A 8 12.89 -17.18 -17.07
C TRP A 8 11.70 -17.20 -16.11
N PRO A 9 11.88 -17.15 -14.77
CA PRO A 9 10.75 -17.12 -13.85
C PRO A 9 9.87 -15.88 -14.05
N THR A 10 10.49 -14.73 -14.30
CA THR A 10 9.77 -13.48 -14.56
C THR A 10 8.96 -13.54 -15.85
N VAL A 11 9.55 -14.07 -16.93
CA VAL A 11 8.85 -14.23 -18.21
C VAL A 11 7.72 -15.26 -18.10
N ALA A 12 7.93 -16.36 -17.39
CA ALA A 12 6.91 -17.37 -17.18
C ALA A 12 5.72 -16.82 -16.38
N LEU A 13 5.98 -16.08 -15.27
CA LEU A 13 4.95 -15.41 -14.49
C LEU A 13 4.18 -14.37 -15.34
N LYS A 14 4.89 -13.58 -16.14
CA LYS A 14 4.26 -12.61 -17.03
C LYS A 14 3.32 -13.28 -18.02
N LYS A 15 3.74 -14.38 -18.66
CA LYS A 15 2.88 -15.17 -19.56
C LYS A 15 1.66 -15.76 -18.87
N LEU A 16 1.79 -16.17 -17.62
CA LEU A 16 0.68 -16.76 -16.85
C LEU A 16 -0.44 -15.75 -16.55
N VAL A 17 -0.09 -14.47 -16.41
CA VAL A 17 -1.04 -13.44 -15.96
C VAL A 17 -1.42 -12.45 -17.06
N GLN A 18 -0.68 -12.35 -18.16
CA GLN A 18 -0.89 -11.31 -19.19
C GLN A 18 -2.30 -11.30 -19.76
N ASP A 19 -2.93 -12.48 -19.95
CA ASP A 19 -4.27 -12.59 -20.51
C ASP A 19 -5.39 -12.25 -19.50
N LYS A 20 -5.02 -12.11 -18.22
CA LYS A 20 -5.94 -11.74 -17.14
C LYS A 20 -5.97 -10.23 -16.88
N VAL A 21 -4.99 -9.51 -17.41
CA VAL A 21 -4.82 -8.07 -17.16
C VAL A 21 -5.37 -7.27 -18.32
N THR A 22 -6.38 -6.47 -18.06
CA THR A 22 -6.94 -5.50 -19.00
C THR A 22 -6.91 -4.10 -18.39
N VAL A 23 -6.67 -3.09 -19.21
CA VAL A 23 -6.78 -1.68 -18.81
C VAL A 23 -8.17 -1.18 -19.19
N THR A 24 -8.95 -0.81 -18.19
CA THR A 24 -10.30 -0.26 -18.40
C THR A 24 -10.25 1.27 -18.53
N GLN A 25 -11.34 1.88 -19.00
CA GLN A 25 -11.45 3.34 -19.04
C GLN A 25 -11.35 3.94 -17.62
N GLU A 26 -11.97 3.28 -16.64
CA GLU A 26 -11.86 3.70 -15.23
C GLU A 26 -10.41 3.71 -14.71
N ASP A 27 -9.60 2.73 -15.13
CA ASP A 27 -8.16 2.73 -14.79
C ASP A 27 -7.43 3.88 -15.43
N MET A 28 -7.78 4.23 -16.67
CA MET A 28 -7.20 5.37 -17.39
C MET A 28 -7.56 6.69 -16.70
N ASP A 29 -8.82 6.87 -16.32
CA ASP A 29 -9.30 8.09 -15.66
C ASP A 29 -8.62 8.26 -14.28
N LYS A 30 -8.58 7.19 -13.47
CA LYS A 30 -7.88 7.17 -12.18
C LYS A 30 -6.36 7.39 -12.35
N GLY A 31 -5.78 6.76 -13.34
CA GLY A 31 -4.35 6.91 -13.64
C GLY A 31 -4.01 8.33 -14.09
N PHE A 32 -4.87 8.95 -14.88
CA PHE A 32 -4.70 10.34 -15.31
C PHE A 32 -4.82 11.29 -14.10
N GLU A 33 -5.85 11.14 -13.29
CA GLU A 33 -6.04 11.97 -12.09
C GLU A 33 -4.88 11.80 -11.09
N ALA A 34 -4.36 10.57 -10.92
CA ALA A 34 -3.24 10.30 -10.04
C ALA A 34 -1.94 10.97 -10.50
N ASN A 35 -1.64 10.94 -11.80
CA ASN A 35 -0.35 11.43 -12.30
C ASN A 35 -0.38 12.92 -12.63
N PHE A 36 -1.50 13.43 -13.15
CA PHE A 36 -1.60 14.78 -13.72
C PHE A 36 -2.64 15.66 -13.03
N GLY A 37 -3.49 15.10 -12.19
CA GLY A 37 -4.51 15.83 -11.43
C GLY A 37 -3.93 16.72 -10.32
N PRO A 38 -4.80 17.52 -9.69
CA PRO A 38 -4.40 18.37 -8.57
C PRO A 38 -3.93 17.50 -7.40
N ARG A 39 -2.96 18.02 -6.65
CA ARG A 39 -2.42 17.38 -5.45
C ARG A 39 -2.62 18.27 -4.25
N VAL A 40 -2.65 17.68 -3.06
CA VAL A 40 -2.76 18.42 -1.80
C VAL A 40 -1.39 18.52 -1.15
N GLU A 41 -0.93 19.73 -0.93
CA GLU A 41 0.29 20.01 -0.18
C GLU A 41 -0.02 19.97 1.31
N VAL A 42 0.69 19.13 2.05
CA VAL A 42 0.47 18.91 3.47
C VAL A 42 1.78 18.84 4.25
N LEU A 43 1.71 19.21 5.51
CA LEU A 43 2.67 18.79 6.52
C LEU A 43 2.09 17.59 7.26
N VAL A 44 2.95 16.63 7.60
CA VAL A 44 2.54 15.34 8.20
C VAL A 44 3.31 15.06 9.47
N ILE A 45 2.61 14.56 10.49
CA ILE A 45 3.20 13.97 11.69
C ILE A 45 2.74 12.54 11.81
N VAL A 46 3.67 11.61 11.91
CA VAL A 46 3.41 10.18 12.07
C VAL A 46 3.68 9.77 13.51
N SER A 47 2.73 9.08 14.12
CA SER A 47 2.81 8.57 15.49
C SER A 47 2.63 7.05 15.52
N ASN A 48 3.24 6.36 16.47
CA ASN A 48 3.12 4.91 16.63
C ASN A 48 1.87 4.46 17.39
N ASP A 49 1.18 5.38 18.07
CA ASP A 49 -0.03 5.07 18.81
C ASP A 49 -1.03 6.25 18.77
N HIS A 50 -2.31 5.91 18.98
CA HIS A 50 -3.41 6.85 18.94
C HIS A 50 -3.31 7.96 20.01
N ARG A 51 -2.81 7.61 21.20
CA ARG A 51 -2.70 8.56 22.32
C ARG A 51 -1.67 9.64 22.02
N SER A 52 -0.52 9.24 21.46
CA SER A 52 0.51 10.18 21.01
C SER A 52 0.00 11.07 19.88
N ALA A 53 -0.73 10.51 18.92
CA ALA A 53 -1.34 11.26 17.83
C ALA A 53 -2.36 12.30 18.34
N LEU A 54 -3.22 11.94 19.29
CA LEU A 54 -4.16 12.87 19.92
C LEU A 54 -3.46 13.98 20.71
N LYS A 55 -2.36 13.65 21.40
CA LYS A 55 -1.55 14.67 22.09
C LYS A 55 -1.00 15.70 21.10
N VAL A 56 -0.45 15.24 19.99
CA VAL A 56 0.08 16.11 18.93
C VAL A 56 -1.03 16.93 18.29
N TRP A 57 -2.17 16.30 18.00
CA TRP A 57 -3.33 16.97 17.45
C TRP A 57 -3.83 18.10 18.35
N ASN A 58 -3.94 17.87 19.66
CA ASN A 58 -4.33 18.90 20.63
C ASN A 58 -3.34 20.08 20.68
N LEU A 59 -2.04 19.81 20.57
CA LEU A 59 -1.02 20.85 20.48
C LEU A 59 -1.13 21.65 19.19
N ALA A 60 -1.30 20.95 18.05
CA ALA A 60 -1.42 21.58 16.74
C ALA A 60 -2.71 22.40 16.61
N SER A 61 -3.83 21.93 17.18
CA SER A 61 -5.12 22.63 17.14
C SER A 61 -5.12 23.94 17.92
N ALA A 62 -4.27 24.07 18.95
CA ALA A 62 -4.11 25.31 19.70
C ALA A 62 -3.46 26.44 18.87
N ASN A 63 -2.61 26.08 17.90
CA ASN A 63 -1.93 27.01 16.99
C ASN A 63 -1.67 26.33 15.63
N PRO A 64 -2.66 26.28 14.72
CA PRO A 64 -2.58 25.55 13.46
C PRO A 64 -1.80 26.34 12.39
N THR A 65 -0.59 26.75 12.71
CA THR A 65 0.31 27.42 11.74
C THR A 65 1.36 26.43 11.19
N PRO A 66 1.76 26.58 9.93
CA PRO A 66 2.77 25.71 9.32
C PRO A 66 4.08 25.67 10.10
N GLU A 67 4.53 26.81 10.62
CA GLU A 67 5.78 26.88 11.39
C GLU A 67 5.69 26.13 12.73
N TYR A 68 4.57 26.24 13.43
CA TYR A 68 4.36 25.53 14.69
C TYR A 68 4.17 24.05 14.48
N PHE A 69 3.38 23.67 13.45
CA PHE A 69 3.19 22.29 13.07
C PHE A 69 4.52 21.64 12.64
N GLY A 70 5.35 22.34 11.89
CA GLY A 70 6.69 21.89 11.53
C GLY A 70 7.60 21.62 12.73
N LYS A 71 7.56 22.46 13.76
CA LYS A 71 8.29 22.22 15.03
C LYS A 71 7.76 20.98 15.75
N LEU A 72 6.45 20.77 15.77
CA LEU A 72 5.83 19.55 16.31
C LEU A 72 6.25 18.31 15.52
N ALA A 73 6.30 18.40 14.19
CA ALA A 73 6.75 17.30 13.33
C ALA A 73 8.20 16.92 13.64
N ASN A 74 9.08 17.88 13.73
CA ASN A 74 10.49 17.64 14.08
C ASN A 74 10.64 17.00 15.46
N GLN A 75 9.78 17.35 16.42
CA GLN A 75 9.86 16.83 17.79
C GLN A 75 9.19 15.47 17.95
N TYR A 76 8.01 15.28 17.38
CA TYR A 76 7.12 14.15 17.67
C TYR A 76 6.97 13.13 16.56
N SER A 77 7.28 13.46 15.29
CA SER A 77 7.17 12.48 14.22
C SER A 77 8.16 11.35 14.38
N ILE A 78 7.69 10.13 14.23
CA ILE A 78 8.54 8.92 14.25
C ILE A 78 9.10 8.59 12.86
N GLU A 79 8.48 9.13 11.80
CA GLU A 79 8.91 8.91 10.43
C GLU A 79 10.07 9.87 10.10
N PRO A 80 11.27 9.34 9.72
CA PRO A 80 12.48 10.16 9.58
C PRO A 80 12.38 11.26 8.53
N ALA A 81 11.71 11.01 7.40
CA ALA A 81 11.59 12.00 6.32
C ALA A 81 10.72 13.18 6.79
N SER A 82 9.55 12.91 7.36
CA SER A 82 8.67 13.92 7.95
C SER A 82 9.38 14.68 9.08
N LYS A 83 10.04 13.97 9.99
CA LYS A 83 10.75 14.57 11.12
C LYS A 83 11.83 15.55 10.68
N ASN A 84 12.71 15.13 9.78
CA ASN A 84 13.87 15.92 9.35
C ASN A 84 13.48 17.11 8.45
N ASN A 85 12.36 17.01 7.77
CA ASN A 85 11.83 18.04 6.86
C ASN A 85 10.71 18.88 7.50
N PHE A 86 10.60 18.93 8.81
CA PHE A 86 9.59 19.72 9.51
C PHE A 86 8.15 19.41 9.05
N GLY A 87 7.86 18.14 8.84
CA GLY A 87 6.57 17.66 8.39
C GLY A 87 6.37 17.67 6.87
N ALA A 88 7.27 18.28 6.11
CA ALA A 88 7.12 18.33 4.65
C ALA A 88 7.27 16.94 4.03
N VAL A 89 6.28 16.56 3.22
CA VAL A 89 6.22 15.33 2.45
C VAL A 89 5.83 15.65 0.99
N PRO A 90 6.06 14.73 0.05
CA PRO A 90 5.56 14.91 -1.29
C PRO A 90 4.04 15.16 -1.30
N PRO A 91 3.51 16.04 -2.16
CA PRO A 91 2.09 16.35 -2.23
C PRO A 91 1.25 15.08 -2.45
N ILE A 92 0.15 14.96 -1.71
CA ILE A 92 -0.76 13.81 -1.76
C ILE A 92 -1.55 13.88 -3.07
N GLN A 93 -1.48 12.80 -3.84
CA GLN A 93 -2.25 12.60 -5.06
C GLN A 93 -3.46 11.70 -4.79
N LYS A 94 -4.50 11.79 -5.63
CA LYS A 94 -5.57 10.80 -5.62
C LYS A 94 -5.10 9.47 -6.21
N HIS A 95 -5.73 8.39 -5.78
CA HIS A 95 -5.44 7.03 -6.23
C HIS A 95 -3.98 6.59 -6.02
N GLY A 96 -3.31 7.17 -5.03
CA GLY A 96 -1.94 6.82 -4.62
C GLY A 96 -1.84 5.53 -3.80
N GLY A 97 -2.99 4.93 -3.42
CA GLY A 97 -3.06 3.67 -2.68
C GLY A 97 -3.34 3.80 -1.19
N GLN A 98 -3.67 5.00 -0.71
CA GLN A 98 -4.02 5.28 0.69
C GLN A 98 -5.37 6.02 0.79
N PRO A 99 -6.50 5.32 0.54
CA PRO A 99 -7.80 5.95 0.33
C PRO A 99 -8.28 6.80 1.51
N ASP A 100 -8.04 6.38 2.75
CA ASP A 100 -8.47 7.11 3.93
C ASP A 100 -7.67 8.41 4.12
N LEU A 101 -6.36 8.36 3.90
CA LEU A 101 -5.48 9.52 3.95
C LEU A 101 -5.82 10.52 2.83
N GLU A 102 -5.99 10.01 1.61
CA GLU A 102 -6.35 10.79 0.43
C GLU A 102 -7.69 11.50 0.62
N LYS A 103 -8.71 10.75 1.05
CA LYS A 103 -10.05 11.30 1.32
C LYS A 103 -10.00 12.41 2.34
N GLU A 104 -9.26 12.23 3.44
CA GLU A 104 -9.12 13.27 4.45
C GLU A 104 -8.37 14.47 3.88
N ALA A 105 -7.21 14.28 3.23
CA ALA A 105 -6.41 15.36 2.66
C ALA A 105 -7.20 16.20 1.64
N PHE A 106 -7.95 15.55 0.74
CA PHE A 106 -8.75 16.26 -0.28
C PHE A 106 -9.99 16.96 0.27
N ASN A 107 -10.42 16.67 1.49
CA ASN A 107 -11.52 17.38 2.17
C ASN A 107 -11.04 18.63 2.89
N LEU A 108 -9.74 18.76 3.18
CA LEU A 108 -9.19 19.89 3.92
C LEU A 108 -9.11 21.15 3.07
N GLN A 109 -9.29 22.29 3.73
CA GLN A 109 -8.97 23.61 3.19
C GLN A 109 -7.54 24.04 3.59
N ALA A 110 -7.02 25.06 2.94
CA ALA A 110 -5.71 25.61 3.31
C ALA A 110 -5.67 26.06 4.77
N ASN A 111 -4.62 25.69 5.49
CA ASN A 111 -4.41 25.89 6.93
C ASN A 111 -5.40 25.12 7.83
N GLU A 112 -6.09 24.11 7.30
CA GLU A 112 -6.94 23.24 8.08
C GLU A 112 -6.18 22.01 8.57
N LEU A 113 -6.44 21.65 9.85
CA LEU A 113 -5.87 20.47 10.49
C LEU A 113 -6.79 19.26 10.26
N SER A 114 -6.21 18.13 9.81
CA SER A 114 -6.95 16.88 9.64
C SER A 114 -7.41 16.30 10.98
N LYS A 115 -8.33 15.35 10.89
CA LYS A 115 -8.52 14.39 11.98
C LYS A 115 -7.28 13.49 12.09
N VAL A 116 -7.19 12.76 13.19
CA VAL A 116 -6.18 11.71 13.33
C VAL A 116 -6.61 10.51 12.47
N VAL A 117 -5.83 10.18 11.44
CA VAL A 117 -6.10 9.10 10.49
C VAL A 117 -5.23 7.88 10.84
N GLN A 118 -5.83 6.69 10.88
CA GLN A 118 -5.07 5.46 11.05
C GLN A 118 -4.56 4.97 9.69
N MET A 119 -3.27 4.66 9.63
CA MET A 119 -2.60 4.15 8.44
C MET A 119 -1.80 2.89 8.81
N GLY A 120 -2.44 1.73 8.67
CA GLY A 120 -1.86 0.47 9.13
C GLY A 120 -1.63 0.46 10.64
N GLU A 121 -0.38 0.33 11.07
CA GLU A 121 0.03 0.36 12.49
C GLU A 121 0.31 1.79 13.01
N TYR A 122 0.27 2.78 12.12
CA TYR A 122 0.61 4.17 12.44
C TYR A 122 -0.62 5.07 12.47
N TRP A 123 -0.44 6.23 13.08
CA TRP A 123 -1.44 7.29 13.17
C TRP A 123 -0.88 8.57 12.59
N VAL A 124 -1.62 9.19 11.71
CA VAL A 124 -1.18 10.35 10.93
C VAL A 124 -2.05 11.55 11.25
N THR A 125 -1.42 12.69 11.46
CA THR A 125 -2.06 14.00 11.56
C THR A 125 -1.47 14.90 10.49
N MET A 126 -2.32 15.62 9.75
CA MET A 126 -1.91 16.47 8.63
C MET A 126 -2.37 17.90 8.84
N LEU A 127 -1.56 18.85 8.37
CA LEU A 127 -1.96 20.25 8.17
C LEU A 127 -1.91 20.54 6.68
N CYS A 128 -3.03 20.94 6.11
CA CYS A 128 -3.11 21.29 4.69
C CYS A 128 -2.48 22.67 4.45
N LEU A 129 -1.57 22.74 3.48
CA LEU A 129 -0.97 24.01 3.05
C LEU A 129 -1.72 24.61 1.86
N GLY A 130 -2.27 23.75 0.99
CA GLY A 130 -2.96 24.16 -0.21
C GLY A 130 -3.10 23.04 -1.22
N ARG A 131 -3.43 23.40 -2.45
CA ARG A 131 -3.54 22.48 -3.59
C ARG A 131 -2.71 22.99 -4.75
N THR A 132 -2.08 22.05 -5.46
CA THR A 132 -1.40 22.36 -6.70
C THR A 132 -2.38 22.38 -7.87
N GLU A 133 -2.07 23.16 -8.89
CA GLU A 133 -2.77 23.07 -10.17
C GLU A 133 -2.42 21.76 -10.90
N PRO A 134 -3.33 21.23 -11.74
CA PRO A 134 -3.04 20.09 -12.60
C PRO A 134 -1.83 20.35 -13.51
N VAL A 135 -0.95 19.36 -13.64
CA VAL A 135 0.29 19.52 -14.45
C VAL A 135 0.01 19.43 -15.94
N VAL A 136 -0.97 18.61 -16.35
CA VAL A 136 -1.37 18.40 -17.75
C VAL A 136 -2.90 18.43 -17.83
N SER A 137 -3.41 19.21 -18.77
CA SER A 137 -4.85 19.31 -19.04
C SER A 137 -5.31 18.47 -20.24
N ASP A 138 -4.38 18.01 -21.08
CA ASP A 138 -4.69 17.24 -22.29
C ASP A 138 -4.45 15.75 -22.07
N PHE A 139 -5.55 15.00 -21.93
CA PHE A 139 -5.54 13.55 -21.76
C PHE A 139 -4.97 12.82 -22.98
N ASP A 140 -5.30 13.28 -24.19
CA ASP A 140 -4.92 12.57 -25.42
C ASP A 140 -3.40 12.60 -25.64
N ALA A 141 -2.72 13.66 -25.19
CA ALA A 141 -1.26 13.77 -25.29
C ALA A 141 -0.49 12.72 -24.48
N VAL A 142 -1.09 12.20 -23.39
CA VAL A 142 -0.42 11.26 -22.47
C VAL A 142 -1.06 9.87 -22.45
N LYS A 143 -2.11 9.67 -23.22
CA LYS A 143 -2.95 8.46 -23.19
C LYS A 143 -2.18 7.17 -23.43
N GLU A 144 -1.34 7.12 -24.45
CA GLU A 144 -0.58 5.90 -24.81
C GLU A 144 0.44 5.54 -23.72
N GLU A 145 1.18 6.53 -23.24
CA GLU A 145 2.17 6.34 -22.19
C GLU A 145 1.48 5.92 -20.86
N LEU A 146 0.39 6.58 -20.53
CA LEU A 146 -0.41 6.28 -19.36
C LEU A 146 -0.95 4.83 -19.39
N GLN A 147 -1.50 4.42 -20.54
CA GLN A 147 -2.01 3.06 -20.73
C GLN A 147 -0.92 2.01 -20.53
N LYS A 148 0.28 2.26 -21.10
CA LYS A 148 1.42 1.36 -20.92
C LYS A 148 1.84 1.27 -19.45
N ASN A 149 1.95 2.39 -18.76
CA ASN A 149 2.34 2.44 -17.34
C ASN A 149 1.32 1.73 -16.44
N ILE A 150 0.02 1.92 -16.69
CA ILE A 150 -1.06 1.23 -15.95
C ILE A 150 -0.99 -0.29 -16.20
N LEU A 151 -0.81 -0.70 -17.46
CA LEU A 151 -0.68 -2.11 -17.82
C LEU A 151 0.50 -2.77 -17.11
N GLU A 152 1.68 -2.13 -17.13
CA GLU A 152 2.87 -2.62 -16.44
C GLU A 152 2.66 -2.72 -14.93
N LYS A 153 2.05 -1.72 -14.32
CA LYS A 153 1.73 -1.73 -12.88
C LYS A 153 0.77 -2.87 -12.52
N LYS A 154 -0.31 -3.06 -13.29
CA LYS A 154 -1.26 -4.17 -13.10
C LYS A 154 -0.60 -5.53 -13.28
N LEU A 155 0.22 -5.69 -14.32
CA LEU A 155 0.98 -6.92 -14.55
C LEU A 155 1.89 -7.25 -13.37
N ASN A 156 2.60 -6.28 -12.83
CA ASN A 156 3.48 -6.48 -11.68
C ASN A 156 2.70 -6.92 -10.42
N ILE A 157 1.53 -6.34 -10.18
CA ILE A 157 0.66 -6.71 -9.07
C ILE A 157 0.15 -8.15 -9.24
N GLU A 158 -0.36 -8.51 -10.43
CA GLU A 158 -0.85 -9.85 -10.72
C GLU A 158 0.27 -10.91 -10.67
N MET A 159 1.46 -10.57 -11.17
CA MET A 159 2.64 -11.44 -11.06
C MET A 159 3.01 -11.69 -9.59
N ALA A 160 3.00 -10.65 -8.75
CA ALA A 160 3.29 -10.79 -7.33
C ALA A 160 2.25 -11.69 -6.63
N GLN A 161 0.97 -11.51 -6.95
CA GLN A 161 -0.11 -12.34 -6.40
C GLN A 161 -0.02 -13.79 -6.88
N ALA A 162 0.23 -14.01 -8.17
CA ALA A 162 0.43 -15.35 -8.74
C ALA A 162 1.63 -16.04 -8.09
N PHE A 163 2.74 -15.34 -7.90
CA PHE A 163 3.91 -15.86 -7.21
C PHE A 163 3.61 -16.27 -5.76
N GLN A 164 2.90 -15.43 -5.02
CA GLN A 164 2.49 -15.75 -3.64
C GLN A 164 1.56 -16.96 -3.58
N THR A 165 0.65 -17.10 -4.54
CA THR A 165 -0.25 -18.25 -4.64
C THR A 165 0.54 -19.52 -4.95
N LEU A 166 1.40 -19.50 -5.95
CA LEU A 166 2.27 -20.62 -6.31
C LEU A 166 3.14 -21.05 -5.14
N ARG A 167 3.74 -20.08 -4.43
CA ARG A 167 4.58 -20.36 -3.25
C ARG A 167 3.80 -21.02 -2.12
N LYS A 168 2.53 -20.62 -1.89
CA LYS A 168 1.68 -21.24 -0.86
C LYS A 168 1.27 -22.66 -1.21
N ASP A 169 1.07 -22.94 -2.49
CA ASP A 169 0.59 -24.24 -2.96
C ASP A 169 1.72 -25.22 -3.27
N SER A 170 2.96 -24.73 -3.38
CA SER A 170 4.14 -25.54 -3.68
C SER A 170 4.75 -26.14 -2.41
N GLN A 171 5.19 -27.41 -2.52
CA GLN A 171 6.08 -28.00 -1.54
C GLN A 171 7.52 -27.53 -1.81
N ILE A 172 8.18 -26.99 -0.78
CA ILE A 172 9.55 -26.48 -0.89
C ILE A 172 10.45 -27.40 -0.07
N ASP A 173 11.30 -28.19 -0.76
CA ASP A 173 12.28 -29.05 -0.14
C ASP A 173 13.67 -28.38 -0.16
N ASN A 174 14.22 -28.12 1.01
CA ASN A 174 15.56 -27.57 1.14
C ASN A 174 16.55 -28.69 1.46
N PHE A 175 17.20 -29.23 0.45
CA PHE A 175 18.14 -30.33 0.56
C PHE A 175 19.43 -29.98 1.32
N LEU A 176 19.77 -28.69 1.43
CA LEU A 176 20.97 -28.25 2.14
C LEU A 176 20.76 -28.28 3.66
N ASN A 177 19.55 -27.98 4.12
CA ASN A 177 19.22 -27.92 5.54
C ASN A 177 18.34 -29.08 5.99
N GLY A 178 17.97 -30.01 5.09
CA GLY A 178 17.10 -31.16 5.39
C GLY A 178 15.69 -30.76 5.85
N THR A 179 15.22 -29.57 5.48
CA THR A 179 13.89 -29.08 5.87
C THR A 179 12.94 -29.10 4.68
N SER A 180 11.73 -29.64 4.89
CA SER A 180 10.63 -29.59 3.92
C SER A 180 9.52 -28.73 4.45
N GLN A 181 9.03 -27.77 3.65
CA GLN A 181 7.83 -27.01 3.96
C GLN A 181 6.71 -27.47 3.02
N PRO A 182 5.72 -28.24 3.54
CA PRO A 182 4.56 -28.64 2.75
C PRO A 182 3.71 -27.41 2.40
N GLY A 183 3.21 -27.35 1.16
CA GLY A 183 2.28 -26.33 0.74
C GLY A 183 0.97 -26.33 1.54
N ALA A 184 0.26 -25.21 1.57
CA ALA A 184 -0.96 -25.03 2.35
C ALA A 184 -2.08 -26.02 2.00
N SER A 185 -2.12 -26.49 0.74
CA SER A 185 -3.02 -27.55 0.27
C SER A 185 -2.73 -28.90 0.92
N ALA A 186 -1.45 -29.27 1.03
CA ALA A 186 -1.02 -30.51 1.70
C ALA A 186 -1.31 -30.47 3.21
N MET A 187 -1.14 -29.32 3.85
CA MET A 187 -1.48 -29.15 5.28
C MET A 187 -2.99 -29.28 5.54
N ARG A 188 -3.85 -28.80 4.62
CA ARG A 188 -5.32 -28.97 4.74
C ARG A 188 -5.75 -30.42 4.61
N SER A 189 -5.17 -31.17 3.66
CA SER A 189 -5.46 -32.59 3.46
C SER A 189 -5.03 -33.43 4.66
N ALA A 190 -3.86 -33.17 5.23
CA ALA A 190 -3.37 -33.85 6.43
C ALA A 190 -4.24 -33.57 7.68
N ARG A 191 -4.77 -32.35 7.79
CA ARG A 191 -5.66 -31.97 8.90
C ARG A 191 -7.05 -32.61 8.79
N GLN A 192 -7.59 -32.77 7.57
CA GLN A 192 -8.86 -33.48 7.34
C GLN A 192 -8.75 -34.99 7.58
N GLN A 193 -7.64 -35.61 7.29
CA GLN A 193 -7.42 -37.04 7.57
C GLN A 193 -7.31 -37.34 9.08
N ASN A 194 -6.74 -36.41 9.85
CA ASN A 194 -6.61 -36.58 11.31
C ASN A 194 -7.94 -36.38 12.06
N THR A 195 -8.89 -35.62 11.53
CA THR A 195 -10.21 -35.43 12.13
C THR A 195 -11.14 -36.64 11.89
N ASN A 196 -10.91 -37.44 10.86
CA ASN A 196 -11.71 -38.62 10.55
C ASN A 196 -11.27 -39.88 11.32
N HIS A 197 -10.13 -39.85 12.03
CA HIS A 197 -9.63 -40.99 12.81
C HIS A 197 -9.99 -40.93 14.31
N SER A 198 -10.59 -39.82 14.76
CA SER A 198 -10.93 -39.64 16.20
C SER A 198 -12.40 -39.95 16.57
N SER A 199 -13.17 -40.53 15.65
CA SER A 199 -14.56 -40.91 15.92
C SER A 199 -14.77 -42.42 15.87
N THR A 200 -14.11 -43.17 16.77
CA THR A 200 -14.51 -44.55 17.11
C THR A 200 -15.17 -44.53 18.48
N PRO A 201 -16.47 -44.83 18.59
CA PRO A 201 -17.09 -44.94 19.89
C PRO A 201 -16.61 -46.26 20.56
N SER A 202 -15.93 -46.13 21.68
CA SER A 202 -15.67 -47.28 22.56
C SER A 202 -16.97 -47.75 23.22
N ASN A 203 -17.58 -48.80 22.65
CA ASN A 203 -18.55 -49.61 23.35
C ASN A 203 -17.82 -50.42 24.39
N PHE A 204 -17.99 -50.10 25.67
CA PHE A 204 -17.77 -51.05 26.79
C PHE A 204 -19.12 -51.41 27.35
N LYS A 205 -19.35 -52.73 27.31
CA LYS A 205 -20.37 -53.43 28.11
C LYS A 205 -19.99 -53.43 29.56
#